data_231efb2f535c83dbd8196745b1e10dcc
#
_entry.id   231efb2f535c83dbd8196745b1e10dcc
#
_cell.length_a   1.000
_cell.length_b   1.000
_cell.length_c   1.000
_cell.angle_alpha   90.00
_cell.angle_beta   90.00
_cell.angle_gamma   90.00
#
_symmetry.space_group_name_H-M   'P 1'
#
loop_
_entity.id
_entity.type
_entity.pdbx_description
1 polymer ?
#
loop_
_entity_poly.entity_id
_entity_poly.type
_entity_poly.pdbx_seq_one_letter_code
_entity_poly.pdbx_strand_id
1 'polypeptide(L)'
;SGARPSLAANTAKAWCNLVTSEQQLELAKTNVESFSQALIVVERRYKANTLRSVDVQFARNNVANSKRSLSVRQLGRDNAARNLEVLLGRYPAATINSSIDLPSLSESIPIGLPSKLLERRPDLEAARSRLVASAQNAEAARKSLLPNLRLTGGSSNGADTFRRAFDPNFLVYSIASSLAQTVYQGGALSARARAALEQNRAAIEDYTRLALLAFREVESAVGTDRSLTEQERYLRQEVKQSQLAVKRALSDISLGIDGASFLEYLEAQRRAEAAGISLIRLKNQRLQNRIDLHLALGGDYSTK
;
A
#
# COMPACT_ATOMS: atom_id res chain seq x y z
N SER A 1 -17.29 -4.71 1.10
CA SER A 1 -16.90 -3.40 0.50
C SER A 1 -15.43 -3.06 0.78
N GLY A 2 -14.49 -3.90 0.35
CA GLY A 2 -13.04 -3.69 0.54
C GLY A 2 -12.43 -2.50 -0.23
N ALA A 3 -13.17 -1.88 -1.16
CA ALA A 3 -12.66 -0.78 -1.98
C ALA A 3 -12.42 0.52 -1.19
N ARG A 4 -13.25 0.83 -0.20
CA ARG A 4 -13.11 2.07 0.60
C ARG A 4 -11.84 2.09 1.46
N PRO A 5 -11.51 1.05 2.25
CA PRO A 5 -10.28 1.01 3.01
C PRO A 5 -9.04 1.08 2.12
N SER A 6 -9.04 0.39 0.98
CA SER A 6 -7.93 0.42 0.02
C SER A 6 -7.71 1.81 -0.58
N LEU A 7 -8.78 2.53 -0.94
CA LEU A 7 -8.67 3.90 -1.46
C LEU A 7 -8.13 4.84 -0.39
N ALA A 8 -8.64 4.76 0.84
CA ALA A 8 -8.16 5.57 1.96
C ALA A 8 -6.67 5.33 2.24
N ALA A 9 -6.25 4.07 2.25
CA ALA A 9 -4.85 3.71 2.44
C ALA A 9 -3.94 4.22 1.31
N ASN A 10 -4.37 4.08 0.06
CA ASN A 10 -3.63 4.60 -1.09
C ASN A 10 -3.52 6.13 -1.06
N THR A 11 -4.57 6.82 -0.65
CA THR A 11 -4.55 8.29 -0.48
C THR A 11 -3.61 8.69 0.67
N ALA A 12 -3.64 8.00 1.81
CA ALA A 12 -2.73 8.23 2.91
C ALA A 12 -1.25 8.00 2.52
N LYS A 13 -0.97 6.93 1.77
CA LYS A 13 0.37 6.65 1.24
C LYS A 13 0.82 7.72 0.24
N ALA A 14 -0.06 8.18 -0.64
CA ALA A 14 0.25 9.25 -1.58
C ALA A 14 0.55 10.57 -0.86
N TRP A 15 -0.18 10.89 0.21
CA TRP A 15 0.12 12.03 1.07
C TRP A 15 1.48 11.89 1.75
N CYS A 16 1.81 10.74 2.34
CA CYS A 16 3.13 10.49 2.92
C CYS A 16 4.25 10.64 1.88
N ASN A 17 4.03 10.22 0.64
CA ASN A 17 4.98 10.38 -0.45
C ASN A 17 5.17 11.85 -0.85
N LEU A 18 4.11 12.65 -0.85
CA LEU A 18 4.21 14.10 -1.08
C LEU A 18 5.06 14.77 0.01
N VAL A 19 4.74 14.54 1.29
CA VAL A 19 5.52 15.08 2.42
C VAL A 19 6.99 14.68 2.33
N THR A 20 7.26 13.41 2.00
CA THR A 20 8.61 12.89 1.79
C THR A 20 9.35 13.64 0.68
N SER A 21 8.65 13.90 -0.44
CA SER A 21 9.22 14.62 -1.58
C SER A 21 9.51 16.08 -1.24
N GLU A 22 8.67 16.72 -0.44
CA GLU A 22 8.88 18.09 0.06
C GLU A 22 10.08 18.17 1.01
N GLN A 23 10.25 17.21 1.93
CA GLN A 23 11.43 17.13 2.80
C GLN A 23 12.72 16.89 2.01
N GLN A 24 12.66 16.05 0.95
CA GLN A 24 13.81 15.84 0.07
C GLN A 24 14.14 17.08 -0.76
N LEU A 25 13.14 17.83 -1.19
CA LEU A 25 13.32 19.11 -1.88
C LEU A 25 13.99 20.15 -0.97
N GLU A 26 13.55 20.24 0.28
CA GLU A 26 14.13 21.15 1.25
C GLU A 26 15.59 20.79 1.59
N LEU A 27 15.89 19.50 1.74
CA LEU A 27 17.28 19.03 1.89
C LEU A 27 18.12 19.40 0.66
N ALA A 28 17.58 19.29 -0.56
CA ALA A 28 18.29 19.67 -1.77
C ALA A 28 18.57 21.17 -1.85
N LYS A 29 17.65 22.04 -1.40
CA LYS A 29 17.88 23.49 -1.27
C LYS A 29 19.01 23.79 -0.31
N THR A 30 18.97 23.18 0.87
CA THR A 30 20.04 23.31 1.88
C THR A 30 21.40 22.86 1.33
N ASN A 31 21.42 21.79 0.50
CA ASN A 31 22.66 21.33 -0.14
C ASN A 31 23.19 22.34 -1.18
N VAL A 32 22.34 22.96 -1.98
CA VAL A 32 22.75 24.02 -2.92
C VAL A 32 23.37 25.19 -2.15
N GLU A 33 22.76 25.57 -1.04
CA GLU A 33 23.26 26.66 -0.19
C GLU A 33 24.62 26.30 0.43
N SER A 34 24.75 25.09 0.99
CA SER A 34 26.01 24.58 1.56
C SER A 34 27.15 24.55 0.54
N PHE A 35 26.92 24.04 -0.67
CA PHE A 35 27.94 24.04 -1.73
C PHE A 35 28.26 25.44 -2.23
N SER A 36 27.30 26.36 -2.27
CA SER A 36 27.53 27.75 -2.65
C SER A 36 28.40 28.48 -1.62
N GLN A 37 28.15 28.26 -0.33
CA GLN A 37 28.99 28.79 0.74
C GLN A 37 30.41 28.20 0.69
N ALA A 38 30.54 26.90 0.47
CA ALA A 38 31.85 26.25 0.34
C ALA A 38 32.64 26.83 -0.85
N LEU A 39 31.98 27.11 -2.00
CA LEU A 39 32.60 27.72 -3.17
C LEU A 39 33.20 29.08 -2.80
N ILE A 40 32.47 29.93 -2.04
CA ILE A 40 32.96 31.24 -1.58
C ILE A 40 34.21 31.10 -0.71
N VAL A 41 34.24 30.12 0.20
CA VAL A 41 35.41 29.84 1.04
C VAL A 41 36.59 29.37 0.19
N VAL A 42 36.39 28.46 -0.74
CA VAL A 42 37.43 27.91 -1.60
C VAL A 42 37.99 29.00 -2.53
N GLU A 43 37.18 29.86 -3.13
CA GLU A 43 37.65 30.95 -3.99
C GLU A 43 38.45 31.99 -3.18
N ARG A 44 38.05 32.29 -1.94
CA ARG A 44 38.82 33.16 -1.03
C ARG A 44 40.21 32.58 -0.72
N ARG A 45 40.24 31.29 -0.40
CA ARG A 45 41.50 30.60 -0.04
C ARG A 45 42.42 30.42 -1.25
N TYR A 46 41.84 30.21 -2.44
CA TYR A 46 42.61 30.20 -3.70
C TYR A 46 43.27 31.57 -3.97
N LYS A 47 42.54 32.68 -3.80
CA LYS A 47 43.08 34.04 -3.94
C LYS A 47 44.20 34.31 -2.92
N ALA A 48 44.19 33.67 -1.76
CA ALA A 48 45.23 33.72 -0.77
C ALA A 48 46.40 32.74 -1.04
N ASN A 49 46.43 32.07 -2.19
CA ASN A 49 47.41 31.05 -2.59
C ASN A 49 47.51 29.86 -1.63
N THR A 50 46.43 29.52 -0.92
CA THR A 50 46.42 28.40 0.05
C THR A 50 45.66 27.19 -0.43
N LEU A 51 44.95 27.25 -1.57
CA LEU A 51 44.30 26.12 -2.27
C LEU A 51 44.70 26.12 -3.75
N ARG A 52 44.52 24.97 -4.39
CA ARG A 52 44.84 24.77 -5.82
C ARG A 52 43.67 25.17 -6.70
N SER A 53 43.96 25.53 -7.97
CA SER A 53 42.92 25.85 -8.96
C SER A 53 41.94 24.70 -9.19
N VAL A 54 42.38 23.45 -9.08
CA VAL A 54 41.53 22.26 -9.20
C VAL A 54 40.43 22.20 -8.13
N ASP A 55 40.70 22.66 -6.92
CA ASP A 55 39.74 22.70 -5.81
C ASP A 55 38.59 23.68 -6.12
N VAL A 56 38.90 24.81 -6.79
CA VAL A 56 37.88 25.76 -7.31
C VAL A 56 37.01 25.10 -8.38
N GLN A 57 37.61 24.33 -9.30
CA GLN A 57 36.83 23.63 -10.34
C GLN A 57 35.91 22.55 -9.71
N PHE A 58 36.39 21.81 -8.72
CA PHE A 58 35.55 20.87 -7.98
C PHE A 58 34.40 21.59 -7.26
N ALA A 59 34.66 22.70 -6.60
CA ALA A 59 33.61 23.48 -5.93
C ALA A 59 32.54 23.98 -6.90
N ARG A 60 32.92 24.52 -8.04
CA ARG A 60 32.00 24.99 -9.09
C ARG A 60 31.17 23.84 -9.68
N ASN A 61 31.81 22.69 -9.95
CA ASN A 61 31.11 21.50 -10.43
C ASN A 61 30.08 20.98 -9.43
N ASN A 62 30.41 20.97 -8.13
CA ASN A 62 29.46 20.54 -7.10
C ASN A 62 28.26 21.48 -6.94
N VAL A 63 28.44 22.80 -7.08
CA VAL A 63 27.33 23.76 -7.14
C VAL A 63 26.42 23.49 -8.35
N ALA A 64 26.99 23.25 -9.52
CA ALA A 64 26.20 22.93 -10.72
C ALA A 64 25.44 21.61 -10.55
N ASN A 65 26.09 20.56 -9.99
CA ASN A 65 25.46 19.27 -9.72
C ASN A 65 24.33 19.36 -8.68
N SER A 66 24.54 20.13 -7.61
CA SER A 66 23.50 20.34 -6.58
C SER A 66 22.28 21.08 -7.12
N LYS A 67 22.48 22.09 -7.99
CA LYS A 67 21.38 22.78 -8.71
C LYS A 67 20.62 21.83 -9.62
N ARG A 68 21.32 20.96 -10.36
CA ARG A 68 20.68 19.92 -11.18
C ARG A 68 19.86 18.95 -10.29
N SER A 69 20.42 18.51 -9.15
CA SER A 69 19.73 17.65 -8.19
C SER A 69 18.47 18.34 -7.65
N LEU A 70 18.54 19.62 -7.31
CA LEU A 70 17.39 20.43 -6.87
C LEU A 70 16.26 20.41 -7.91
N SER A 71 16.57 20.60 -9.19
CA SER A 71 15.57 20.56 -10.27
C SER A 71 14.90 19.18 -10.38
N VAL A 72 15.68 18.09 -10.21
CA VAL A 72 15.13 16.71 -10.19
C VAL A 72 14.19 16.51 -9.00
N ARG A 73 14.54 17.02 -7.80
CA ARG A 73 13.69 16.92 -6.61
C ARG A 73 12.41 17.76 -6.75
N GLN A 74 12.50 18.93 -7.37
CA GLN A 74 11.31 19.74 -7.67
C GLN A 74 10.33 18.97 -8.56
N LEU A 75 10.81 18.39 -9.66
CA LEU A 75 9.96 17.57 -10.53
C LEU A 75 9.35 16.36 -9.77
N GLY A 76 10.16 15.71 -8.91
CA GLY A 76 9.69 14.59 -8.07
C GLY A 76 8.55 15.01 -7.13
N ARG A 77 8.67 16.16 -6.48
CA ARG A 77 7.64 16.77 -5.62
C ARG A 77 6.37 17.06 -6.41
N ASP A 78 6.49 17.68 -7.58
CA ASP A 78 5.35 18.04 -8.41
C ASP A 78 4.60 16.80 -8.90
N ASN A 79 5.32 15.74 -9.24
CA ASN A 79 4.71 14.45 -9.60
C ASN A 79 3.98 13.78 -8.41
N ALA A 80 4.53 13.86 -7.21
CA ALA A 80 3.86 13.35 -6.00
C ALA A 80 2.58 14.14 -5.70
N ALA A 81 2.60 15.48 -5.87
CA ALA A 81 1.42 16.33 -5.72
C ALA A 81 0.34 15.98 -6.74
N ARG A 82 0.69 15.84 -8.03
CA ARG A 82 -0.24 15.42 -9.09
C ARG A 82 -0.87 14.07 -8.81
N ASN A 83 -0.08 13.11 -8.32
CA ASN A 83 -0.61 11.79 -7.97
C ASN A 83 -1.64 11.87 -6.83
N LEU A 84 -1.38 12.67 -5.81
CA LEU A 84 -2.34 12.90 -4.72
C LEU A 84 -3.61 13.62 -5.22
N GLU A 85 -3.46 14.64 -6.08
CA GLU A 85 -4.59 15.38 -6.68
C GLU A 85 -5.51 14.44 -7.46
N VAL A 86 -4.95 13.52 -8.27
CA VAL A 86 -5.72 12.52 -9.01
C VAL A 86 -6.50 11.60 -8.06
N LEU A 87 -5.87 11.13 -6.98
CA LEU A 87 -6.55 10.28 -5.98
C LEU A 87 -7.69 11.02 -5.24
N LEU A 88 -7.57 12.36 -5.13
CA LEU A 88 -8.60 13.22 -4.56
C LEU A 88 -9.67 13.66 -5.58
N GLY A 89 -9.57 13.21 -6.84
CA GLY A 89 -10.49 13.60 -7.91
C GLY A 89 -10.33 15.06 -8.37
N ARG A 90 -9.13 15.65 -8.17
CA ARG A 90 -8.81 17.04 -8.56
C ARG A 90 -7.97 17.07 -9.81
N TYR A 91 -8.00 18.21 -10.52
CA TYR A 91 -7.11 18.43 -11.67
C TYR A 91 -5.65 18.44 -11.21
N PRO A 92 -4.73 17.70 -11.87
CA PRO A 92 -3.34 17.51 -11.41
C PRO A 92 -2.44 18.70 -11.77
N ALA A 93 -2.64 19.82 -11.09
CA ALA A 93 -1.88 21.06 -11.27
C ALA A 93 -0.62 21.16 -10.39
N ALA A 94 -0.38 20.19 -9.51
CA ALA A 94 0.70 20.20 -8.52
C ALA A 94 0.60 21.38 -7.52
N THR A 95 -0.61 21.82 -7.21
CA THR A 95 -0.88 22.96 -6.31
C THR A 95 -0.94 22.58 -4.83
N ILE A 96 -1.15 21.29 -4.52
CA ILE A 96 -1.19 20.83 -3.14
C ILE A 96 0.19 20.94 -2.51
N ASN A 97 0.26 21.64 -1.39
CA ASN A 97 1.42 21.71 -0.50
C ASN A 97 1.07 21.02 0.82
N SER A 98 2.01 20.27 1.35
CA SER A 98 1.92 19.73 2.70
C SER A 98 2.72 20.66 3.62
N SER A 99 2.04 21.36 4.52
CA SER A 99 2.73 22.19 5.55
C SER A 99 3.05 21.41 6.82
N ILE A 100 2.85 20.09 6.80
CA ILE A 100 2.88 19.24 7.99
C ILE A 100 4.02 18.23 7.84
N ASP A 101 4.80 18.06 8.90
CA ASP A 101 5.79 16.97 8.98
C ASP A 101 5.10 15.60 9.02
N LEU A 102 5.86 14.56 8.63
CA LEU A 102 5.38 13.19 8.77
C LEU A 102 5.02 12.92 10.25
N PRO A 103 3.84 12.31 10.51
CA PRO A 103 3.41 12.04 11.87
C PRO A 103 4.40 11.11 12.58
N SER A 104 4.62 11.38 13.87
CA SER A 104 5.39 10.49 14.72
C SER A 104 4.61 9.21 14.96
N LEU A 105 5.27 8.07 14.78
CA LEU A 105 4.66 6.78 15.07
C LEU A 105 4.73 6.48 16.57
N SER A 106 3.59 6.06 17.14
CA SER A 106 3.56 5.46 18.48
C SER A 106 4.39 4.18 18.50
N GLU A 107 5.11 3.92 19.59
CA GLU A 107 6.00 2.75 19.70
C GLU A 107 5.26 1.41 19.72
N SER A 108 4.03 1.37 20.25
CA SER A 108 3.27 0.12 20.36
C SER A 108 2.33 -0.13 19.20
N ILE A 109 2.47 -1.31 18.59
CA ILE A 109 1.44 -1.85 17.69
C ILE A 109 0.50 -2.69 18.55
N PRO A 110 -0.81 -2.38 18.64
CA PRO A 110 -1.75 -3.26 19.28
C PRO A 110 -1.95 -4.50 18.38
N ILE A 111 -1.16 -5.53 18.62
CA ILE A 111 -1.29 -6.81 17.92
C ILE A 111 -2.50 -7.52 18.52
N GLY A 112 -3.62 -7.54 17.79
CA GLY A 112 -4.80 -8.35 18.16
C GLY A 112 -4.53 -9.84 18.04
N LEU A 113 -5.38 -10.66 18.66
CA LEU A 113 -5.29 -12.13 18.54
C LEU A 113 -5.46 -12.55 17.06
N PRO A 114 -4.65 -13.49 16.54
CA PRO A 114 -4.73 -13.96 15.16
C PRO A 114 -6.13 -14.41 14.72
N SER A 115 -6.92 -14.99 15.64
CA SER A 115 -8.29 -15.45 15.36
C SER A 115 -9.24 -14.32 14.97
N LYS A 116 -9.07 -13.11 15.52
CA LYS A 116 -9.91 -11.94 15.19
C LYS A 116 -9.64 -11.39 13.79
N LEU A 117 -8.48 -11.69 13.19
CA LEU A 117 -8.17 -11.32 11.81
C LEU A 117 -9.08 -12.01 10.81
N LEU A 118 -9.39 -13.30 11.05
CA LEU A 118 -10.24 -14.09 10.17
C LEU A 118 -11.68 -13.55 10.08
N GLU A 119 -12.15 -12.84 11.13
CA GLU A 119 -13.51 -12.30 11.20
C GLU A 119 -13.63 -10.89 10.63
N ARG A 120 -12.51 -10.15 10.55
CA ARG A 120 -12.52 -8.72 10.16
C ARG A 120 -12.15 -8.46 8.71
N ARG A 121 -11.43 -9.37 8.08
CA ARG A 121 -10.97 -9.19 6.70
C ARG A 121 -12.08 -9.49 5.69
N PRO A 122 -12.47 -8.52 4.83
CA PRO A 122 -13.54 -8.72 3.84
C PRO A 122 -13.21 -9.77 2.79
N ASP A 123 -11.93 -9.97 2.46
CA ASP A 123 -11.47 -10.98 1.51
C ASP A 123 -11.63 -12.40 2.06
N LEU A 124 -11.34 -12.60 3.36
CA LEU A 124 -11.55 -13.87 4.05
C LEU A 124 -13.04 -14.17 4.22
N GLU A 125 -13.87 -13.17 4.53
CA GLU A 125 -15.32 -13.31 4.59
C GLU A 125 -15.89 -13.72 3.23
N ALA A 126 -15.45 -13.08 2.16
CA ALA A 126 -15.84 -13.44 0.80
C ALA A 126 -15.39 -14.87 0.42
N ALA A 127 -14.18 -15.27 0.79
CA ALA A 127 -13.68 -16.63 0.56
C ALA A 127 -14.47 -17.67 1.37
N ARG A 128 -14.82 -17.37 2.63
CA ARG A 128 -15.68 -18.21 3.46
C ARG A 128 -17.06 -18.38 2.83
N SER A 129 -17.65 -17.31 2.33
CA SER A 129 -18.95 -17.36 1.65
C SER A 129 -18.90 -18.23 0.38
N ARG A 130 -17.80 -18.15 -0.40
CA ARG A 130 -17.58 -19.04 -1.56
C ARG A 130 -17.41 -20.50 -1.15
N LEU A 131 -16.71 -20.75 -0.04
CA LEU A 131 -16.56 -22.10 0.50
C LEU A 131 -17.91 -22.69 0.90
N VAL A 132 -18.75 -21.93 1.61
CA VAL A 132 -20.10 -22.36 1.96
C VAL A 132 -20.93 -22.62 0.72
N ALA A 133 -20.88 -21.75 -0.29
CA ALA A 133 -21.59 -21.92 -1.56
C ALA A 133 -21.13 -23.19 -2.29
N SER A 134 -19.82 -23.48 -2.33
CA SER A 134 -19.29 -24.70 -2.97
C SER A 134 -19.74 -25.98 -2.24
N ALA A 135 -19.80 -25.95 -0.91
CA ALA A 135 -20.31 -27.06 -0.12
C ALA A 135 -21.80 -27.33 -0.39
N GLN A 136 -22.63 -26.28 -0.47
CA GLN A 136 -24.04 -26.39 -0.83
C GLN A 136 -24.23 -26.90 -2.27
N ASN A 137 -23.40 -26.47 -3.20
CA ASN A 137 -23.42 -26.97 -4.58
C ASN A 137 -23.04 -28.45 -4.67
N ALA A 138 -22.04 -28.90 -3.88
CA ALA A 138 -21.67 -30.31 -3.81
C ALA A 138 -22.81 -31.16 -3.25
N GLU A 139 -23.49 -30.67 -2.20
CA GLU A 139 -24.66 -31.33 -1.63
C GLU A 139 -25.83 -31.37 -2.61
N ALA A 140 -26.12 -30.28 -3.31
CA ALA A 140 -27.16 -30.24 -4.35
C ALA A 140 -26.86 -31.21 -5.50
N ALA A 141 -25.60 -31.27 -5.95
CA ALA A 141 -25.18 -32.24 -6.97
C ALA A 141 -25.32 -33.70 -6.49
N ARG A 142 -25.05 -34.00 -5.22
CA ARG A 142 -25.30 -35.31 -4.61
C ARG A 142 -26.78 -35.63 -4.53
N LYS A 143 -27.60 -34.65 -4.12
CA LYS A 143 -29.08 -34.81 -4.03
C LYS A 143 -29.73 -34.99 -5.40
N SER A 144 -29.13 -34.51 -6.49
CA SER A 144 -29.61 -34.74 -7.84
C SER A 144 -29.57 -36.20 -8.29
N LEU A 145 -28.90 -37.08 -7.56
CA LEU A 145 -28.95 -38.54 -7.74
C LEU A 145 -30.23 -39.18 -7.20
N LEU A 146 -31.00 -38.46 -6.37
CA LEU A 146 -32.24 -38.92 -5.79
C LEU A 146 -33.43 -38.64 -6.74
N PRO A 147 -34.58 -39.32 -6.57
CA PRO A 147 -35.80 -38.99 -7.29
C PRO A 147 -36.22 -37.53 -7.10
N ASN A 148 -36.59 -36.89 -8.18
CA ASN A 148 -37.05 -35.50 -8.17
C ASN A 148 -38.58 -35.47 -8.00
N LEU A 149 -39.03 -34.87 -6.90
CA LEU A 149 -40.44 -34.61 -6.64
C LEU A 149 -40.79 -33.19 -7.14
N ARG A 150 -41.69 -33.11 -8.12
CA ARG A 150 -42.16 -31.84 -8.64
C ARG A 150 -43.63 -31.67 -8.30
N LEU A 151 -43.96 -30.58 -7.62
CA LEU A 151 -45.33 -30.14 -7.36
C LEU A 151 -45.64 -28.93 -8.25
N THR A 152 -46.71 -29.02 -9.03
CA THR A 152 -47.15 -27.92 -9.89
C THR A 152 -48.56 -27.56 -9.52
N GLY A 153 -48.78 -26.30 -9.20
CA GLY A 153 -50.10 -25.70 -8.98
C GLY A 153 -50.39 -24.71 -10.10
N GLY A 154 -51.57 -24.73 -10.63
CA GLY A 154 -52.05 -23.78 -11.62
C GLY A 154 -53.46 -23.35 -11.38
N SER A 155 -53.78 -22.11 -11.72
CA SER A 155 -55.16 -21.65 -11.87
C SER A 155 -55.35 -21.17 -13.28
N SER A 156 -56.43 -21.62 -13.92
CA SER A 156 -56.84 -21.19 -15.25
C SER A 156 -58.28 -20.79 -15.25
N ASN A 157 -58.64 -19.86 -16.11
CA ASN A 157 -60.04 -19.51 -16.34
C ASN A 157 -60.50 -20.12 -17.67
N GLY A 158 -61.50 -20.96 -17.59
CA GLY A 158 -62.12 -21.66 -18.77
C GLY A 158 -63.21 -20.86 -19.46
N ALA A 159 -63.27 -19.57 -19.27
CA ALA A 159 -64.32 -18.70 -19.86
C ALA A 159 -64.11 -18.60 -21.40
N ASP A 160 -65.19 -18.76 -22.10
CA ASP A 160 -65.31 -18.64 -23.57
C ASP A 160 -65.46 -17.22 -24.08
N THR A 161 -65.74 -16.26 -23.16
CA THR A 161 -65.93 -14.83 -23.44
C THR A 161 -65.21 -13.95 -22.42
N PHE A 162 -64.72 -12.80 -22.87
CA PHE A 162 -64.01 -11.83 -22.02
C PHE A 162 -64.82 -11.38 -20.80
N ARG A 163 -66.16 -11.30 -20.96
CA ARG A 163 -67.08 -10.94 -19.87
C ARG A 163 -67.12 -11.98 -18.74
N ARG A 164 -66.92 -13.29 -19.07
CA ARG A 164 -66.90 -14.37 -18.09
C ARG A 164 -65.53 -14.64 -17.53
N ALA A 165 -64.51 -14.00 -18.07
CA ALA A 165 -63.12 -14.17 -17.62
C ALA A 165 -62.89 -13.71 -16.17
N PHE A 166 -63.77 -12.86 -15.64
CA PHE A 166 -63.70 -12.40 -14.26
C PHE A 166 -64.74 -13.06 -13.33
N ASP A 167 -65.48 -14.03 -13.81
CA ASP A 167 -66.43 -14.79 -13.02
C ASP A 167 -65.73 -15.91 -12.26
N PRO A 168 -65.77 -15.91 -10.91
CA PRO A 168 -65.13 -16.95 -10.09
C PRO A 168 -65.58 -18.37 -10.36
N ASN A 169 -66.78 -18.56 -10.96
CA ASN A 169 -67.35 -19.85 -11.25
C ASN A 169 -66.68 -20.56 -12.41
N PHE A 170 -65.88 -19.88 -13.21
CA PHE A 170 -65.09 -20.44 -14.31
C PHE A 170 -63.60 -20.64 -13.95
N LEU A 171 -63.21 -20.41 -12.70
CA LEU A 171 -61.87 -20.65 -12.18
C LEU A 171 -61.66 -22.15 -11.93
N VAL A 172 -60.71 -22.72 -12.64
CA VAL A 172 -60.24 -24.10 -12.45
C VAL A 172 -58.92 -24.11 -11.76
N TYR A 173 -58.83 -24.76 -10.63
CA TYR A 173 -57.59 -25.00 -9.89
C TYR A 173 -57.11 -26.41 -10.17
N SER A 174 -55.87 -26.56 -10.52
CA SER A 174 -55.20 -27.86 -10.72
C SER A 174 -53.96 -27.97 -9.81
N ILE A 175 -53.80 -29.10 -9.14
CA ILE A 175 -52.61 -29.50 -8.42
C ILE A 175 -52.16 -30.84 -9.00
N ALA A 176 -50.94 -30.89 -9.48
CA ALA A 176 -50.32 -32.10 -9.97
C ALA A 176 -48.99 -32.37 -9.27
N SER A 177 -48.72 -33.59 -8.87
CA SER A 177 -47.44 -34.04 -8.34
C SER A 177 -46.86 -35.09 -9.29
N SER A 178 -45.55 -34.98 -9.55
CA SER A 178 -44.82 -35.98 -10.37
C SER A 178 -43.53 -36.37 -9.67
N LEU A 179 -43.21 -37.64 -9.63
CA LEU A 179 -41.96 -38.21 -9.18
C LEU A 179 -41.21 -38.79 -10.38
N ALA A 180 -40.01 -38.29 -10.62
CA ALA A 180 -39.17 -38.73 -11.71
C ALA A 180 -37.76 -39.04 -11.25
N GLN A 181 -37.19 -40.16 -11.68
CA GLN A 181 -35.81 -40.52 -11.43
C GLN A 181 -35.12 -40.93 -12.73
N THR A 182 -33.97 -40.35 -12.97
CA THR A 182 -33.12 -40.78 -14.09
C THR A 182 -32.39 -42.05 -13.71
N VAL A 183 -32.72 -43.15 -14.37
CA VAL A 183 -32.16 -44.49 -14.11
C VAL A 183 -30.76 -44.62 -14.73
N TYR A 184 -30.55 -44.07 -15.91
CA TYR A 184 -29.27 -44.14 -16.62
C TYR A 184 -29.03 -42.93 -17.52
N GLN A 185 -27.84 -42.33 -17.40
CA GLN A 185 -27.38 -41.19 -18.21
C GLN A 185 -25.88 -41.33 -18.55
N GLY A 186 -25.39 -42.54 -18.84
CA GLY A 186 -23.98 -42.76 -19.20
C GLY A 186 -23.00 -42.33 -18.12
N GLY A 187 -23.40 -42.34 -16.84
CA GLY A 187 -22.56 -41.91 -15.71
C GLY A 187 -22.48 -40.38 -15.52
N ALA A 188 -23.18 -39.57 -16.31
CA ALA A 188 -23.06 -38.10 -16.24
C ALA A 188 -23.43 -37.49 -14.87
N LEU A 189 -24.50 -37.99 -14.23
CA LEU A 189 -24.90 -37.47 -12.90
C LEU A 189 -23.88 -37.79 -11.84
N SER A 190 -23.33 -39.02 -11.80
CA SER A 190 -22.29 -39.39 -10.84
C SER A 190 -20.98 -38.64 -11.08
N ALA A 191 -20.63 -38.36 -12.34
CA ALA A 191 -19.47 -37.55 -12.71
C ALA A 191 -19.63 -36.08 -12.23
N ARG A 192 -20.84 -35.50 -12.42
CA ARG A 192 -21.17 -34.16 -11.93
C ARG A 192 -21.07 -34.05 -10.39
N ALA A 193 -21.60 -35.05 -9.66
CA ALA A 193 -21.51 -35.09 -8.22
C ALA A 193 -20.04 -35.16 -7.72
N ARG A 194 -19.21 -35.99 -8.39
CA ARG A 194 -17.78 -36.07 -8.12
C ARG A 194 -17.07 -34.75 -8.43
N ALA A 195 -17.35 -34.15 -9.59
CA ALA A 195 -16.75 -32.85 -9.94
C ALA A 195 -17.10 -31.74 -8.95
N ALA A 196 -18.36 -31.69 -8.49
CA ALA A 196 -18.77 -30.71 -7.46
C ALA A 196 -18.08 -30.96 -6.10
N LEU A 197 -17.82 -32.20 -5.73
CA LEU A 197 -17.06 -32.54 -4.52
C LEU A 197 -15.60 -32.07 -4.64
N GLU A 198 -14.94 -32.29 -5.78
CA GLU A 198 -13.56 -31.83 -6.00
C GLU A 198 -13.48 -30.29 -6.05
N GLN A 199 -14.49 -29.61 -6.60
CA GLN A 199 -14.60 -28.15 -6.52
C GLN A 199 -14.72 -27.65 -5.09
N ASN A 200 -15.47 -28.35 -4.22
CA ASN A 200 -15.53 -28.00 -2.81
C ASN A 200 -14.17 -28.21 -2.10
N ARG A 201 -13.46 -29.29 -2.42
CA ARG A 201 -12.08 -29.51 -1.91
C ARG A 201 -11.14 -28.40 -2.33
N ALA A 202 -11.18 -28.01 -3.61
CA ALA A 202 -10.39 -26.88 -4.11
C ALA A 202 -10.74 -25.57 -3.39
N ALA A 203 -12.01 -25.33 -3.06
CA ALA A 203 -12.43 -24.13 -2.31
C ALA A 203 -11.92 -24.14 -0.85
N ILE A 204 -11.78 -25.30 -0.21
CA ILE A 204 -11.17 -25.45 1.11
C ILE A 204 -9.69 -25.05 1.06
N GLU A 205 -8.95 -25.57 0.09
CA GLU A 205 -7.53 -25.25 -0.10
C GLU A 205 -7.32 -23.77 -0.41
N ASP A 206 -8.17 -23.17 -1.24
CA ASP A 206 -8.13 -21.74 -1.54
C ASP A 206 -8.38 -20.87 -0.32
N TYR A 207 -9.36 -21.24 0.53
CA TYR A 207 -9.59 -20.55 1.80
C TYR A 207 -8.39 -20.66 2.73
N THR A 208 -7.84 -21.87 2.88
CA THR A 208 -6.66 -22.13 3.73
C THR A 208 -5.46 -21.32 3.25
N ARG A 209 -5.19 -21.32 1.95
CA ARG A 209 -4.13 -20.53 1.32
C ARG A 209 -4.30 -19.04 1.61
N LEU A 210 -5.51 -18.51 1.46
CA LEU A 210 -5.80 -17.09 1.69
C LEU A 210 -5.64 -16.72 3.18
N ALA A 211 -6.05 -17.59 4.10
CA ALA A 211 -5.86 -17.39 5.54
C ALA A 211 -4.37 -17.35 5.91
N LEU A 212 -3.57 -18.29 5.38
CA LEU A 212 -2.11 -18.30 5.59
C LEU A 212 -1.43 -17.05 5.01
N LEU A 213 -1.87 -16.57 3.85
CA LEU A 213 -1.38 -15.32 3.27
C LEU A 213 -1.70 -14.13 4.18
N ALA A 214 -2.91 -14.06 4.74
CA ALA A 214 -3.30 -13.00 5.66
C ALA A 214 -2.43 -12.98 6.92
N PHE A 215 -2.15 -14.14 7.52
CA PHE A 215 -1.23 -14.23 8.66
C PHE A 215 0.19 -13.80 8.28
N ARG A 216 0.70 -14.25 7.14
CA ARG A 216 2.01 -13.84 6.65
C ARG A 216 2.11 -12.33 6.46
N GLU A 217 1.08 -11.68 5.93
CA GLU A 217 1.05 -10.22 5.74
C GLU A 217 1.20 -9.48 7.08
N VAL A 218 0.49 -9.91 8.11
CA VAL A 218 0.58 -9.30 9.44
C VAL A 218 1.94 -9.55 10.09
N GLU A 219 2.42 -10.79 10.10
CA GLU A 219 3.73 -11.13 10.68
C GLU A 219 4.88 -10.41 9.97
N SER A 220 4.80 -10.32 8.63
CA SER A 220 5.78 -9.57 7.84
C SER A 220 5.75 -8.07 8.17
N ALA A 221 4.58 -7.46 8.31
CA ALA A 221 4.46 -6.05 8.65
C ALA A 221 4.99 -5.75 10.06
N VAL A 222 4.73 -6.63 11.02
CA VAL A 222 5.25 -6.52 12.40
C VAL A 222 6.78 -6.67 12.43
N GLY A 223 7.30 -7.68 11.74
CA GLY A 223 8.76 -7.90 11.64
C GLY A 223 9.46 -6.73 10.97
N THR A 224 8.86 -6.20 9.89
CA THR A 224 9.35 -5.01 9.18
C THR A 224 9.36 -3.78 10.09
N ASP A 225 8.31 -3.53 10.88
CA ASP A 225 8.25 -2.37 11.78
C ASP A 225 9.36 -2.40 12.83
N ARG A 226 9.63 -3.57 13.42
CA ARG A 226 10.75 -3.75 14.36
C ARG A 226 12.09 -3.41 13.71
N SER A 227 12.36 -3.98 12.54
CA SER A 227 13.60 -3.76 11.79
C SER A 227 13.78 -2.28 11.40
N LEU A 228 12.74 -1.64 10.86
CA LEU A 228 12.78 -0.24 10.49
C LEU A 228 12.95 0.69 11.71
N THR A 229 12.40 0.33 12.86
CA THR A 229 12.59 1.09 14.11
C THR A 229 14.04 1.07 14.56
N GLU A 230 14.69 -0.09 14.48
CA GLU A 230 16.10 -0.22 14.82
C GLU A 230 17.00 0.50 13.82
N GLN A 231 16.73 0.36 12.52
CA GLN A 231 17.43 1.08 11.47
C GLN A 231 17.31 2.60 11.64
N GLU A 232 16.12 3.12 12.02
CA GLU A 232 15.94 4.55 12.23
C GLU A 232 16.82 5.07 13.37
N ARG A 233 16.98 4.31 14.44
CA ARG A 233 17.86 4.67 15.56
C ARG A 233 19.30 4.88 15.11
N TYR A 234 19.84 3.92 14.35
CA TYR A 234 21.23 4.01 13.86
C TYR A 234 21.37 5.11 12.79
N LEU A 235 20.40 5.23 11.89
CA LEU A 235 20.46 6.23 10.83
C LEU A 235 20.35 7.67 11.37
N ARG A 236 19.61 7.90 12.46
CA ARG A 236 19.62 9.20 13.16
C ARG A 236 21.00 9.53 13.73
N GLN A 237 21.74 8.53 14.26
CA GLN A 237 23.11 8.73 14.71
C GLN A 237 24.05 9.03 13.54
N GLU A 238 23.92 8.32 12.43
CA GLU A 238 24.70 8.54 11.21
C GLU A 238 24.49 9.96 10.66
N VAL A 239 23.24 10.42 10.55
CA VAL A 239 22.91 11.80 10.13
C VAL A 239 23.58 12.81 11.05
N LYS A 240 23.46 12.64 12.37
CA LYS A 240 24.08 13.55 13.34
C LYS A 240 25.60 13.62 13.19
N GLN A 241 26.27 12.47 13.08
CA GLN A 241 27.73 12.42 12.94
C GLN A 241 28.21 12.98 11.61
N SER A 242 27.50 12.66 10.52
CA SER A 242 27.82 13.18 9.17
C SER A 242 27.68 14.69 9.10
N GLN A 243 26.62 15.26 9.69
CA GLN A 243 26.43 16.72 9.76
C GLN A 243 27.51 17.41 10.57
N LEU A 244 27.97 16.81 11.70
CA LEU A 244 29.07 17.30 12.47
C LEU A 244 30.37 17.26 11.67
N ALA A 245 30.63 16.20 10.92
CA ALA A 245 31.80 16.08 10.06
C ALA A 245 31.82 17.19 8.98
N VAL A 246 30.69 17.47 8.33
CA VAL A 246 30.58 18.57 7.35
C VAL A 246 30.94 19.90 7.97
N LYS A 247 30.36 20.20 9.15
CA LYS A 247 30.63 21.47 9.85
C LYS A 247 32.11 21.62 10.21
N ARG A 248 32.74 20.56 10.72
CA ARG A 248 34.16 20.53 11.06
C ARG A 248 35.05 20.73 9.86
N ALA A 249 34.83 19.90 8.80
CA ALA A 249 35.62 19.98 7.58
C ALA A 249 35.58 21.40 6.94
N LEU A 250 34.40 22.05 6.92
CA LEU A 250 34.27 23.40 6.39
C LEU A 250 34.96 24.44 7.29
N SER A 251 34.86 24.28 8.61
CA SER A 251 35.55 25.13 9.59
C SER A 251 37.07 25.03 9.43
N ASP A 252 37.61 23.82 9.34
CA ASP A 252 39.04 23.56 9.22
C ASP A 252 39.62 24.17 7.95
N ILE A 253 38.91 24.05 6.82
CA ILE A 253 39.26 24.75 5.59
C ILE A 253 39.20 26.25 5.76
N SER A 254 38.15 26.79 6.39
CA SER A 254 37.98 28.24 6.54
C SER A 254 39.05 28.89 7.43
N LEU A 255 39.48 28.18 8.48
CA LEU A 255 40.56 28.60 9.41
C LEU A 255 41.97 28.36 8.85
N GLY A 256 42.10 27.56 7.81
CA GLY A 256 43.38 27.19 7.19
C GLY A 256 44.21 26.27 8.04
N ILE A 257 43.57 25.36 8.72
CA ILE A 257 44.26 24.31 9.50
C ILE A 257 45.10 23.49 8.53
N ASP A 258 46.36 23.26 8.92
CA ASP A 258 47.31 22.51 8.11
C ASP A 258 46.79 21.08 7.89
N GLY A 259 46.84 20.61 6.64
CA GLY A 259 46.29 19.31 6.23
C GLY A 259 44.78 19.28 5.91
N ALA A 260 44.02 20.37 6.18
CA ALA A 260 42.60 20.41 5.82
C ALA A 260 42.39 20.32 4.30
N SER A 261 41.63 19.32 3.86
CA SER A 261 41.39 19.04 2.43
C SER A 261 39.96 19.36 2.01
N PHE A 262 39.79 20.03 0.86
CA PHE A 262 38.47 20.24 0.27
C PHE A 262 37.79 18.91 -0.14
N LEU A 263 38.58 17.87 -0.44
CA LEU A 263 38.05 16.54 -0.73
C LEU A 263 37.41 15.88 0.49
N GLU A 264 37.94 16.09 1.69
CA GLU A 264 37.33 15.61 2.95
C GLU A 264 35.98 16.27 3.19
N TYR A 265 35.86 17.58 2.94
CA TYR A 265 34.57 18.27 2.99
C TYR A 265 33.58 17.68 1.98
N LEU A 266 34.00 17.45 0.74
CA LEU A 266 33.13 16.87 -0.28
C LEU A 266 32.63 15.48 0.11
N GLU A 267 33.52 14.64 0.66
CA GLU A 267 33.13 13.30 1.13
C GLU A 267 32.17 13.37 2.33
N ALA A 268 32.44 14.23 3.29
CA ALA A 268 31.55 14.46 4.44
C ALA A 268 30.16 14.94 3.98
N GLN A 269 30.12 15.90 3.05
CA GLN A 269 28.86 16.43 2.50
C GLN A 269 28.06 15.34 1.75
N ARG A 270 28.74 14.52 0.94
CA ARG A 270 28.12 13.40 0.23
C ARG A 270 27.51 12.37 1.20
N ARG A 271 28.22 12.04 2.29
CA ARG A 271 27.70 11.14 3.34
C ARG A 271 26.52 11.75 4.07
N ALA A 272 26.58 13.02 4.43
CA ALA A 272 25.50 13.72 5.14
C ALA A 272 24.22 13.80 4.27
N GLU A 273 24.37 14.07 2.96
CA GLU A 273 23.25 14.05 2.01
C GLU A 273 22.64 12.67 1.89
N ALA A 274 23.46 11.64 1.70
CA ALA A 274 23.00 10.26 1.57
C ALA A 274 22.26 9.77 2.81
N ALA A 275 22.82 10.03 3.99
CA ALA A 275 22.21 9.68 5.28
C ALA A 275 20.88 10.46 5.50
N GLY A 276 20.85 11.76 5.18
CA GLY A 276 19.64 12.58 5.26
C GLY A 276 18.50 12.07 4.36
N ILE A 277 18.80 11.78 3.09
CA ILE A 277 17.83 11.20 2.15
C ILE A 277 17.34 9.84 2.65
N SER A 278 18.25 9.01 3.15
CA SER A 278 17.92 7.68 3.67
C SER A 278 17.00 7.75 4.88
N LEU A 279 17.23 8.68 5.81
CA LEU A 279 16.38 8.91 6.98
C LEU A 279 14.96 9.34 6.59
N ILE A 280 14.84 10.28 5.65
CA ILE A 280 13.53 10.74 5.13
C ILE A 280 12.78 9.55 4.52
N ARG A 281 13.44 8.75 3.69
CA ARG A 281 12.84 7.56 3.06
C ARG A 281 12.42 6.50 4.08
N LEU A 282 13.27 6.24 5.05
CA LEU A 282 12.99 5.23 6.09
C LEU A 282 11.77 5.62 6.94
N LYS A 283 11.63 6.89 7.31
CA LYS A 283 10.43 7.39 8.00
C LYS A 283 9.16 7.16 7.17
N ASN A 284 9.21 7.43 5.87
CA ASN A 284 8.09 7.16 4.97
C ASN A 284 7.79 5.65 4.89
N GLN A 285 8.81 4.80 4.77
CA GLN A 285 8.63 3.35 4.75
C GLN A 285 7.96 2.83 6.02
N ARG A 286 8.32 3.36 7.19
CA ARG A 286 7.66 3.00 8.46
C ARG A 286 6.18 3.37 8.44
N LEU A 287 5.83 4.58 7.98
CA LEU A 287 4.44 5.01 7.88
C LEU A 287 3.65 4.14 6.89
N GLN A 288 4.22 3.86 5.72
CA GLN A 288 3.58 2.97 4.74
C GLN A 288 3.37 1.57 5.30
N ASN A 289 4.36 1.01 6.00
CA ASN A 289 4.23 -0.28 6.67
C ASN A 289 3.12 -0.28 7.73
N ARG A 290 2.94 0.83 8.47
CA ARG A 290 1.82 0.99 9.42
C ARG A 290 0.46 1.03 8.73
N ILE A 291 0.37 1.72 7.58
CA ILE A 291 -0.86 1.74 6.77
C ILE A 291 -1.15 0.33 6.24
N ASP A 292 -0.13 -0.40 5.77
CA ASP A 292 -0.28 -1.78 5.30
C ASP A 292 -0.70 -2.73 6.42
N LEU A 293 -0.13 -2.58 7.60
CA LEU A 293 -0.54 -3.34 8.78
C LEU A 293 -2.01 -3.07 9.14
N HIS A 294 -2.45 -1.81 9.07
CA HIS A 294 -3.86 -1.46 9.29
C HIS A 294 -4.79 -2.17 8.28
N LEU A 295 -4.42 -2.20 7.01
CA LEU A 295 -5.16 -2.92 5.98
C LEU A 295 -5.17 -4.43 6.25
N ALA A 296 -4.00 -5.00 6.56
CA ALA A 296 -3.84 -6.42 6.85
C ALA A 296 -4.67 -6.88 8.06
N LEU A 297 -4.90 -5.98 9.02
CA LEU A 297 -5.73 -6.21 10.20
C LEU A 297 -7.25 -6.00 9.94
N GLY A 298 -7.65 -5.68 8.71
CA GLY A 298 -9.04 -5.53 8.30
C GLY A 298 -9.57 -4.09 8.29
N GLY A 299 -8.71 -3.09 8.51
CA GLY A 299 -9.00 -1.67 8.21
C GLY A 299 -10.01 -0.94 9.10
N ASP A 300 -10.54 -1.57 10.14
CA ASP A 300 -11.56 -0.97 10.99
C ASP A 300 -11.14 -1.00 12.46
N TYR A 301 -10.31 -0.05 12.85
CA TYR A 301 -10.06 0.27 14.26
C TYR A 301 -10.95 1.42 14.68
N SER A 302 -12.25 1.18 14.80
CA SER A 302 -13.06 1.99 15.69
C SER A 302 -12.65 1.63 17.12
N THR A 303 -11.79 2.42 17.71
CA THR A 303 -11.66 2.46 19.18
C THR A 303 -13.03 2.79 19.73
N LYS A 304 -13.73 1.77 20.24
CA LYS A 304 -14.77 1.97 21.24
C LYS A 304 -14.11 2.19 22.59
#